data_d08098d03ff540355e69e32b515b6f51
#
_entry.id   d08098d03ff540355e69e32b515b6f51
#
_cell.length_a   1.000
_cell.length_b   1.000
_cell.length_c   1.000
_cell.angle_alpha   90.00
_cell.angle_beta   90.00
_cell.angle_gamma   90.00
#
_symmetry.space_group_name_H-M   'P 1'
#
loop_
_entity.id
_entity.type
_entity.pdbx_description
1 polymer ?
#
loop_
_entity_poly.entity_id
_entity_poly.type
_entity_poly.pdbx_seq_one_letter_code
_entity_poly.pdbx_strand_id
1 'polypeptide(L)'
;MTDSSHDPDRPTFGTGPAYPSSHTRFDDGAGTRQAASASPARLSEPGARVAAASEEPAPGEPSIPEPYFSPTAEFTVAGGVRDVGMVFVGASTTAGYGDPKGLGWVGRVVARTQHPDLDLTAYNLGIRGSTSGDVVARWAGEAHPRWKGRSERRLVLSFGTADIRSGMTMARSRLNLANVIDEATNAGIGVFVVGLTPSLDAELNRRIEALAEAQADVCARRGITYVDCFRPLASHDQWMADLAASPDRAHPGQAGYGLIAWLVLHNGWNDWIGIT
;
A
#
# COMPACT_ATOMS: atom_id res chain seq x y z
N MET A 1 24.85 -41.96 -45.15
CA MET A 1 25.34 -42.64 -43.98
C MET A 1 25.38 -41.57 -42.87
N THR A 2 24.27 -41.18 -42.26
CA THR A 2 23.56 -41.74 -41.11
C THR A 2 24.50 -42.03 -39.95
N ASP A 3 24.52 -41.14 -38.97
CA ASP A 3 24.49 -41.62 -37.61
C ASP A 3 23.78 -40.61 -36.69
N SER A 4 22.72 -41.14 -36.10
CA SER A 4 21.81 -40.48 -35.20
C SER A 4 22.17 -40.96 -33.79
N SER A 5 22.90 -40.20 -32.99
CA SER A 5 23.14 -40.51 -31.58
C SER A 5 22.05 -39.96 -30.71
N HIS A 6 21.25 -40.88 -30.21
CA HIS A 6 20.20 -40.71 -29.24
C HIS A 6 20.81 -40.53 -27.83
N ASP A 7 20.56 -39.39 -27.19
CA ASP A 7 20.98 -39.10 -25.79
C ASP A 7 19.86 -39.52 -24.81
N PRO A 8 20.09 -40.50 -23.90
CA PRO A 8 19.07 -41.03 -23.01
C PRO A 8 18.85 -40.23 -21.72
N ASP A 9 19.54 -39.12 -21.47
CA ASP A 9 19.49 -38.39 -20.17
C ASP A 9 18.75 -37.05 -20.18
N ARG A 10 17.83 -36.82 -21.11
CA ARG A 10 17.02 -35.62 -21.11
C ARG A 10 15.83 -35.75 -20.16
N PRO A 11 15.75 -34.99 -19.08
CA PRO A 11 14.60 -35.06 -18.16
C PRO A 11 13.34 -34.51 -18.84
N THR A 12 12.30 -35.34 -18.92
CA THR A 12 10.95 -34.94 -19.37
C THR A 12 10.25 -34.20 -18.24
N PHE A 13 9.96 -32.91 -18.47
CA PHE A 13 9.10 -32.14 -17.55
C PHE A 13 7.64 -32.59 -17.71
N GLY A 14 7.11 -33.21 -16.66
CA GLY A 14 5.71 -33.60 -16.56
C GLY A 14 4.81 -32.35 -16.56
N THR A 15 3.76 -32.39 -17.35
CA THR A 15 2.67 -31.42 -17.38
C THR A 15 1.90 -31.50 -16.06
N GLY A 16 1.96 -30.42 -15.26
CA GLY A 16 1.16 -30.26 -14.04
C GLY A 16 -0.34 -30.12 -14.34
N PRO A 17 -1.21 -30.38 -13.37
CA PRO A 17 -2.64 -30.44 -13.57
C PRO A 17 -3.22 -29.05 -13.94
N ALA A 18 -4.08 -29.05 -14.97
CA ALA A 18 -4.82 -27.89 -15.43
C ALA A 18 -5.86 -27.46 -14.39
N TYR A 19 -5.86 -26.20 -14.03
CA TYR A 19 -6.93 -25.59 -13.23
C TYR A 19 -8.17 -25.36 -14.09
N PRO A 20 -9.39 -25.69 -13.63
CA PRO A 20 -10.61 -25.42 -14.37
C PRO A 20 -10.94 -23.93 -14.35
N SER A 21 -11.10 -23.36 -15.56
CA SER A 21 -11.61 -22.00 -15.76
C SER A 21 -13.12 -22.00 -15.53
N SER A 22 -13.59 -21.46 -14.42
CA SER A 22 -15.02 -21.20 -14.23
C SER A 22 -15.39 -19.82 -14.81
N HIS A 23 -15.86 -19.81 -16.06
CA HIS A 23 -16.62 -18.70 -16.62
C HIS A 23 -18.07 -18.81 -16.16
N THR A 24 -18.47 -18.03 -15.16
CA THR A 24 -19.89 -17.78 -14.90
C THR A 24 -20.36 -16.69 -15.86
N ARG A 25 -21.18 -17.07 -16.84
CA ARG A 25 -22.00 -16.16 -17.65
C ARG A 25 -23.09 -15.60 -16.75
N PHE A 26 -23.18 -14.28 -16.66
CA PHE A 26 -24.41 -13.62 -16.22
C PHE A 26 -25.38 -13.56 -17.40
N ASP A 27 -26.56 -14.14 -17.21
CA ASP A 27 -27.66 -14.19 -18.16
C ASP A 27 -28.53 -12.95 -17.95
N ASP A 28 -28.62 -12.09 -18.98
CA ASP A 28 -29.49 -10.91 -18.99
C ASP A 28 -30.94 -11.34 -19.26
N GLY A 29 -31.73 -11.58 -18.21
CA GLY A 29 -33.15 -11.83 -18.29
C GLY A 29 -33.96 -10.51 -18.27
N ALA A 30 -34.28 -9.99 -19.45
CA ALA A 30 -35.28 -8.93 -19.61
C ALA A 30 -36.69 -9.49 -19.36
N GLY A 31 -37.29 -9.07 -18.27
CA GLY A 31 -38.71 -9.36 -17.93
C GLY A 31 -39.49 -8.08 -17.69
N THR A 32 -40.14 -7.63 -18.75
CA THR A 32 -41.21 -6.62 -18.72
C THR A 32 -42.38 -7.08 -17.88
N ARG A 33 -42.81 -6.31 -16.87
CA ARG A 33 -44.17 -6.37 -16.32
C ARG A 33 -44.75 -4.98 -16.10
N GLN A 34 -45.96 -4.85 -16.65
CA GLN A 34 -46.88 -3.73 -16.77
C GLN A 34 -47.23 -3.06 -15.45
N ALA A 35 -47.44 -1.77 -15.58
CA ALA A 35 -48.08 -0.89 -14.63
C ALA A 35 -49.56 -1.27 -14.36
N ALA A 36 -49.97 -1.21 -13.11
CA ALA A 36 -51.35 -1.08 -12.73
C ALA A 36 -51.48 0.11 -11.76
N SER A 37 -52.22 1.09 -12.23
CA SER A 37 -52.66 2.31 -11.54
C SER A 37 -53.76 2.02 -10.55
N ALA A 38 -53.66 2.55 -9.33
CA ALA A 38 -54.82 2.87 -8.51
C ALA A 38 -54.49 3.98 -7.50
N SER A 39 -55.08 5.13 -7.66
CA SER A 39 -55.25 6.23 -6.69
C SER A 39 -56.71 6.31 -6.29
N PRO A 40 -57.12 7.21 -5.37
CA PRO A 40 -56.89 7.24 -3.92
C PRO A 40 -58.21 7.24 -3.16
N ALA A 41 -58.22 6.94 -1.89
CA ALA A 41 -59.36 7.24 -1.01
C ALA A 41 -58.87 8.05 0.21
N ARG A 42 -59.37 9.28 0.29
CA ARG A 42 -59.37 10.10 1.51
C ARG A 42 -60.37 9.52 2.50
N LEU A 43 -60.03 9.45 3.76
CA LEU A 43 -60.95 9.52 4.86
C LEU A 43 -60.34 10.21 6.07
N SER A 44 -61.18 11.02 6.65
CA SER A 44 -61.09 12.07 7.64
C SER A 44 -60.58 11.66 9.02
N GLU A 45 -59.95 12.61 9.71
CA GLU A 45 -59.72 12.61 11.16
C GLU A 45 -61.02 12.62 11.96
N PRO A 46 -61.03 12.18 13.25
CA PRO A 46 -60.83 13.17 14.28
C PRO A 46 -60.00 12.71 15.49
N GLY A 47 -59.42 13.71 16.14
CA GLY A 47 -58.49 13.64 17.24
C GLY A 47 -58.94 12.92 18.51
N ALA A 48 -57.95 12.38 19.17
CA ALA A 48 -57.98 12.16 20.62
C ALA A 48 -56.51 12.31 21.15
N ARG A 49 -56.30 13.32 21.96
CA ARG A 49 -55.14 13.43 22.83
C ARG A 49 -55.14 12.25 23.79
N VAL A 50 -54.13 11.39 23.73
CA VAL A 50 -53.80 10.44 24.77
C VAL A 50 -52.49 10.90 25.37
N ALA A 51 -52.53 11.14 26.69
CA ALA A 51 -51.38 11.52 27.53
C ALA A 51 -50.27 10.45 27.42
N ALA A 52 -49.08 10.89 27.22
CA ALA A 52 -47.90 10.06 27.31
C ALA A 52 -47.74 9.58 28.77
N ALA A 53 -47.98 8.30 28.99
CA ALA A 53 -47.47 7.60 30.17
C ALA A 53 -45.99 7.35 29.97
N SER A 54 -45.18 7.86 30.88
CA SER A 54 -43.74 7.51 30.99
C SER A 54 -43.63 6.05 31.39
N GLU A 55 -43.27 5.18 30.46
CA GLU A 55 -42.86 3.82 30.77
C GLU A 55 -41.43 3.90 31.39
N GLU A 56 -41.32 3.49 32.64
CA GLU A 56 -40.05 3.18 33.22
C GLU A 56 -39.42 1.97 32.52
N PRO A 57 -38.13 2.01 32.12
CA PRO A 57 -37.48 0.86 31.51
C PRO A 57 -37.39 -0.32 32.48
N ALA A 58 -37.71 -1.51 32.00
CA ALA A 58 -37.58 -2.76 32.74
C ALA A 58 -36.13 -3.01 33.18
N PRO A 59 -35.88 -3.50 34.42
CA PRO A 59 -34.54 -3.79 34.86
C PRO A 59 -33.97 -5.01 34.17
N GLY A 60 -32.94 -4.84 33.34
CA GLY A 60 -32.17 -5.96 32.80
C GLY A 60 -31.62 -5.85 31.37
N GLU A 61 -31.83 -4.80 30.63
CA GLU A 61 -31.10 -4.62 29.35
C GLU A 61 -29.70 -4.08 29.62
N PRO A 62 -28.62 -4.76 29.08
CA PRO A 62 -27.29 -4.20 29.16
C PRO A 62 -27.25 -2.90 28.36
N SER A 63 -27.05 -1.77 29.02
CA SER A 63 -26.80 -0.51 28.34
C SER A 63 -25.52 -0.65 27.52
N ILE A 64 -25.66 -0.62 26.20
CA ILE A 64 -24.52 -0.48 25.29
C ILE A 64 -23.91 0.88 25.64
N PRO A 65 -22.64 0.93 26.09
CA PRO A 65 -22.00 2.21 26.36
C PRO A 65 -22.07 3.05 25.09
N GLU A 66 -22.55 4.28 25.19
CA GLU A 66 -22.56 5.20 24.06
C GLU A 66 -21.14 5.25 23.46
N PRO A 67 -21.01 5.19 22.12
CA PRO A 67 -19.72 5.28 21.50
C PRO A 67 -19.05 6.58 21.95
N TYR A 68 -17.82 6.47 22.38
CA TYR A 68 -17.00 7.56 22.96
C TYR A 68 -16.74 8.73 21.99
N PHE A 69 -17.40 8.74 20.84
CA PHE A 69 -17.37 9.80 19.86
C PHE A 69 -18.69 10.58 19.88
N SER A 70 -18.68 11.70 20.60
CA SER A 70 -19.68 12.75 20.35
C SER A 70 -19.46 13.26 18.92
N PRO A 71 -20.46 13.15 18.01
CA PRO A 71 -20.30 13.64 16.64
C PRO A 71 -20.16 15.17 16.53
N THR A 72 -20.19 15.89 17.63
CA THR A 72 -19.98 17.34 17.72
C THR A 72 -18.67 17.74 18.41
N ALA A 73 -17.79 16.81 18.73
CA ALA A 73 -16.44 17.20 19.05
C ALA A 73 -15.82 17.70 17.73
N GLU A 74 -15.96 19.00 17.47
CA GLU A 74 -15.02 19.71 16.59
C GLU A 74 -13.64 19.36 17.17
N PHE A 75 -12.87 18.56 16.44
CA PHE A 75 -11.45 18.41 16.70
C PHE A 75 -10.84 19.79 16.46
N THR A 76 -10.91 20.64 17.46
CA THR A 76 -10.08 21.82 17.53
C THR A 76 -8.69 21.29 17.76
N VAL A 77 -7.95 21.12 16.67
CA VAL A 77 -6.50 20.89 16.71
C VAL A 77 -5.96 22.07 17.51
N ALA A 78 -5.56 21.82 18.74
CA ALA A 78 -4.95 22.84 19.59
C ALA A 78 -3.80 23.46 18.79
N GLY A 79 -3.72 24.79 18.69
CA GLY A 79 -2.78 25.47 17.82
C GLY A 79 -1.37 24.94 18.05
N GLY A 80 -0.79 24.34 16.98
CA GLY A 80 0.55 23.76 17.01
C GLY A 80 0.65 22.31 16.50
N VAL A 81 -0.43 21.53 16.51
CA VAL A 81 -0.39 20.15 15.97
C VAL A 81 -0.48 20.17 14.45
N ARG A 82 0.47 19.53 13.79
CA ARG A 82 0.56 19.42 12.33
C ARG A 82 -0.33 18.27 11.84
N ASP A 83 -1.30 18.56 10.98
CA ASP A 83 -2.17 17.56 10.35
C ASP A 83 -1.52 17.04 9.07
N VAL A 84 -0.98 15.82 9.13
CA VAL A 84 -0.18 15.21 8.05
C VAL A 84 -0.90 14.02 7.45
N GLY A 85 -1.24 14.12 6.18
CA GLY A 85 -1.64 12.98 5.35
C GLY A 85 -0.41 12.33 4.70
N MET A 86 -0.15 11.07 4.99
CA MET A 86 0.98 10.32 4.45
C MET A 86 0.50 9.16 3.59
N VAL A 87 1.00 9.08 2.36
CA VAL A 87 0.64 8.02 1.41
C VAL A 87 1.90 7.26 1.00
N PHE A 88 1.86 5.94 1.14
CA PHE A 88 2.92 5.04 0.70
C PHE A 88 2.51 4.38 -0.61
N VAL A 89 3.26 4.60 -1.68
CA VAL A 89 2.98 4.03 -3.00
C VAL A 89 4.13 3.14 -3.43
N GLY A 90 3.80 1.93 -3.89
CA GLY A 90 4.82 0.99 -4.31
C GLY A 90 4.28 -0.38 -4.70
N ALA A 91 5.16 -1.38 -4.64
CA ALA A 91 4.87 -2.75 -5.05
C ALA A 91 4.56 -3.68 -3.86
N SER A 92 4.85 -4.97 -3.99
CA SER A 92 4.57 -6.01 -2.99
C SER A 92 5.26 -5.79 -1.64
N THR A 93 6.49 -5.26 -1.64
CA THR A 93 7.22 -4.95 -0.41
C THR A 93 6.56 -3.81 0.37
N THR A 94 6.04 -2.79 -0.34
CA THR A 94 5.25 -1.73 0.26
C THR A 94 3.94 -2.27 0.83
N ALA A 95 3.26 -3.16 0.10
CA ALA A 95 2.05 -3.83 0.59
C ALA A 95 2.28 -4.69 1.84
N GLY A 96 3.53 -5.02 2.19
CA GLY A 96 3.87 -5.89 3.30
C GLY A 96 3.60 -7.38 3.02
N TYR A 97 3.59 -7.78 1.74
CA TYR A 97 3.33 -9.15 1.35
C TYR A 97 4.38 -10.11 1.91
N GLY A 98 3.96 -11.22 2.50
CA GLY A 98 4.82 -12.19 3.17
C GLY A 98 4.98 -11.97 4.68
N ASP A 99 4.56 -10.83 5.23
CA ASP A 99 4.54 -10.62 6.68
C ASP A 99 3.32 -11.30 7.32
N PRO A 100 3.50 -12.32 8.17
CA PRO A 100 2.38 -13.02 8.80
C PRO A 100 1.55 -12.13 9.74
N LYS A 101 2.07 -10.96 10.15
CA LYS A 101 1.31 -9.96 10.92
C LYS A 101 0.66 -8.88 10.05
N GLY A 102 0.89 -8.90 8.74
CA GLY A 102 0.32 -7.92 7.81
C GLY A 102 0.81 -6.48 7.97
N LEU A 103 1.82 -6.23 8.80
CA LEU A 103 2.32 -4.87 9.07
C LEU A 103 3.26 -4.35 7.97
N GLY A 104 4.05 -5.24 7.37
CA GLY A 104 5.14 -4.86 6.49
C GLY A 104 6.12 -3.89 7.16
N TRP A 105 6.97 -3.22 6.41
CA TRP A 105 7.82 -2.14 6.93
C TRP A 105 7.01 -0.86 7.16
N VAL A 106 5.99 -0.59 6.34
CA VAL A 106 5.13 0.60 6.43
C VAL A 106 4.45 0.70 7.78
N GLY A 107 3.74 -0.35 8.20
CA GLY A 107 3.07 -0.36 9.50
C GLY A 107 4.04 -0.20 10.68
N ARG A 108 5.26 -0.76 10.56
CA ARG A 108 6.31 -0.63 11.59
C ARG A 108 6.89 0.78 11.67
N VAL A 109 7.05 1.46 10.54
CA VAL A 109 7.50 2.86 10.48
C VAL A 109 6.42 3.77 11.05
N VAL A 110 5.19 3.65 10.58
CA VAL A 110 4.06 4.47 11.05
C VAL A 110 3.86 4.34 12.56
N ALA A 111 3.92 3.11 13.09
CA ALA A 111 3.78 2.89 14.54
C ALA A 111 4.88 3.56 15.38
N ARG A 112 6.02 3.90 14.80
CA ARG A 112 7.15 4.59 15.46
C ARG A 112 7.25 6.08 15.10
N THR A 113 6.35 6.57 14.26
CA THR A 113 6.27 7.99 13.86
C THR A 113 5.27 8.76 14.74
N GLN A 114 5.17 8.40 16.01
CA GLN A 114 4.28 9.07 16.97
C GLN A 114 5.00 10.27 17.59
N HIS A 115 4.37 11.44 17.53
CA HIS A 115 4.88 12.66 18.15
C HIS A 115 3.71 13.54 18.63
N PRO A 116 3.82 14.23 19.78
CA PRO A 116 2.72 15.06 20.31
C PRO A 116 2.24 16.15 19.35
N ASP A 117 3.14 16.68 18.54
CA ASP A 117 2.85 17.77 17.59
C ASP A 117 2.45 17.25 16.20
N LEU A 118 2.18 15.95 16.06
CA LEU A 118 1.90 15.31 14.78
C LEU A 118 0.58 14.52 14.83
N ASP A 119 -0.44 15.02 14.14
CA ASP A 119 -1.64 14.24 13.79
C ASP A 119 -1.41 13.56 12.44
N LEU A 120 -0.99 12.29 12.49
CA LEU A 120 -0.60 11.52 11.31
C LEU A 120 -1.70 10.56 10.88
N THR A 121 -2.21 10.75 9.67
CA THR A 121 -3.02 9.74 8.97
C THR A 121 -2.20 9.10 7.84
N ALA A 122 -1.98 7.79 7.91
CA ALA A 122 -1.15 7.06 6.95
C ALA A 122 -1.98 6.07 6.12
N TYR A 123 -1.66 5.98 4.82
CA TYR A 123 -2.31 5.09 3.86
C TYR A 123 -1.29 4.27 3.10
N ASN A 124 -1.40 2.95 3.17
CA ASN A 124 -0.56 2.04 2.37
C ASN A 124 -1.28 1.68 1.06
N LEU A 125 -0.73 2.13 -0.06
CA LEU A 125 -1.20 1.89 -1.43
C LEU A 125 -0.25 0.97 -2.21
N GLY A 126 0.44 0.08 -1.53
CA GLY A 126 1.25 -0.96 -2.16
C GLY A 126 0.39 -1.94 -2.95
N ILE A 127 0.75 -2.21 -4.22
CA ILE A 127 0.08 -3.22 -5.06
C ILE A 127 1.11 -4.26 -5.52
N ARG A 128 0.82 -5.53 -5.29
CA ARG A 128 1.70 -6.64 -5.68
C ARG A 128 1.95 -6.65 -7.18
N GLY A 129 3.22 -6.77 -7.56
CA GLY A 129 3.64 -6.82 -8.97
C GLY A 129 3.61 -5.48 -9.70
N SER A 130 3.25 -4.38 -9.03
CA SER A 130 3.21 -3.05 -9.63
C SER A 130 4.58 -2.62 -10.12
N THR A 131 4.66 -2.26 -11.40
CA THR A 131 5.83 -1.64 -12.02
C THR A 131 5.86 -0.14 -11.75
N SER A 132 6.98 0.52 -12.06
CA SER A 132 7.04 1.99 -12.03
C SER A 132 6.06 2.64 -13.01
N GLY A 133 5.75 1.98 -14.14
CA GLY A 133 4.74 2.43 -15.09
C GLY A 133 3.34 2.43 -14.47
N ASP A 134 2.98 1.37 -13.73
CA ASP A 134 1.71 1.30 -13.02
C ASP A 134 1.63 2.37 -11.92
N VAL A 135 2.75 2.61 -11.21
CA VAL A 135 2.83 3.68 -10.21
C VAL A 135 2.55 5.05 -10.84
N VAL A 136 3.21 5.38 -11.95
CA VAL A 136 2.97 6.64 -12.70
C VAL A 136 1.48 6.79 -13.05
N ALA A 137 0.85 5.72 -13.50
CA ALA A 137 -0.54 5.76 -13.96
C ALA A 137 -1.56 5.98 -12.84
N ARG A 138 -1.26 5.60 -11.59
CA ARG A 138 -2.26 5.52 -10.50
C ARG A 138 -2.00 6.43 -9.31
N TRP A 139 -0.75 6.79 -9.03
CA TRP A 139 -0.36 7.40 -7.75
C TRP A 139 -1.17 8.64 -7.39
N ALA A 140 -1.33 9.56 -8.34
CA ALA A 140 -2.02 10.82 -8.10
C ALA A 140 -3.52 10.59 -7.85
N GLY A 141 -4.17 9.77 -8.69
CA GLY A 141 -5.59 9.44 -8.56
C GLY A 141 -5.94 8.74 -7.24
N GLU A 142 -5.02 7.93 -6.72
CA GLU A 142 -5.20 7.24 -5.44
C GLU A 142 -4.83 8.10 -4.24
N ALA A 143 -3.80 8.93 -4.35
CA ALA A 143 -3.29 9.72 -3.24
C ALA A 143 -4.12 10.98 -2.97
N HIS A 144 -4.53 11.71 -4.00
CA HIS A 144 -5.24 12.99 -3.85
C HIS A 144 -6.49 12.91 -2.98
N PRO A 145 -7.40 11.93 -3.12
CA PRO A 145 -8.57 11.80 -2.25
C PRO A 145 -8.21 11.64 -0.76
N ARG A 146 -7.07 11.02 -0.46
CA ARG A 146 -6.58 10.74 0.90
C ARG A 146 -5.95 11.96 1.57
N TRP A 147 -5.59 12.95 0.79
CA TRP A 147 -5.06 14.23 1.27
C TRP A 147 -6.12 15.33 1.38
N LYS A 148 -7.37 15.03 1.03
CA LYS A 148 -8.44 16.04 1.13
C LYS A 148 -8.58 16.52 2.58
N GLY A 149 -8.44 17.84 2.77
CA GLY A 149 -8.54 18.47 4.09
C GLY A 149 -7.28 18.37 4.95
N ARG A 150 -6.18 17.78 4.47
CA ARG A 150 -4.91 17.72 5.19
C ARG A 150 -4.07 18.98 4.96
N SER A 151 -3.44 19.48 6.02
CA SER A 151 -2.57 20.65 5.92
C SER A 151 -1.21 20.32 5.30
N GLU A 152 -0.68 19.14 5.59
CA GLU A 152 0.56 18.65 5.01
C GLU A 152 0.34 17.34 4.24
N ARG A 153 1.01 17.24 3.08
CA ARG A 153 0.93 16.07 2.20
C ARG A 153 2.30 15.43 2.05
N ARG A 154 2.38 14.14 2.34
CA ARG A 154 3.64 13.37 2.30
C ARG A 154 3.46 12.13 1.42
N LEU A 155 4.41 11.90 0.52
CA LEU A 155 4.45 10.77 -0.40
C LEU A 155 5.71 9.95 -0.19
N VAL A 156 5.55 8.68 0.13
CA VAL A 156 6.67 7.73 0.26
C VAL A 156 6.60 6.73 -0.89
N LEU A 157 7.70 6.62 -1.64
CA LEU A 157 7.81 5.76 -2.82
C LEU A 157 8.73 4.57 -2.56
N SER A 158 8.33 3.36 -2.98
CA SER A 158 9.19 2.17 -2.97
C SER A 158 8.76 1.17 -4.04
N PHE A 159 9.46 1.16 -5.18
CA PHE A 159 9.19 0.29 -6.32
C PHE A 159 10.42 0.11 -7.21
N GLY A 160 10.39 -0.87 -8.13
CA GLY A 160 11.42 -1.08 -9.14
C GLY A 160 11.80 -2.55 -9.38
N THR A 161 11.68 -3.45 -8.39
CA THR A 161 11.98 -4.87 -8.60
C THR A 161 11.06 -5.50 -9.66
N ALA A 162 9.80 -5.08 -9.73
CA ALA A 162 8.87 -5.51 -10.77
C ALA A 162 9.28 -5.03 -12.17
N ASP A 163 9.90 -3.84 -12.29
CA ASP A 163 10.46 -3.33 -13.55
C ASP A 163 11.52 -4.27 -14.11
N ILE A 164 12.43 -4.70 -13.22
CA ILE A 164 13.50 -5.63 -13.61
C ILE A 164 12.92 -6.96 -14.10
N ARG A 165 11.93 -7.50 -13.39
CA ARG A 165 11.29 -8.77 -13.72
C ARG A 165 10.45 -8.71 -15.00
N SER A 166 9.84 -7.57 -15.29
CA SER A 166 9.08 -7.33 -16.52
C SER A 166 9.95 -7.00 -17.74
N GLY A 167 11.28 -6.86 -17.55
CA GLY A 167 12.20 -6.49 -18.63
C GLY A 167 12.16 -4.99 -18.99
N MET A 168 11.61 -4.14 -18.12
CA MET A 168 11.63 -2.69 -18.33
C MET A 168 13.07 -2.18 -18.36
N THR A 169 13.36 -1.26 -19.28
CA THR A 169 14.71 -0.67 -19.36
C THR A 169 14.97 0.23 -18.16
N MET A 170 16.23 0.28 -17.72
CA MET A 170 16.66 1.17 -16.65
C MET A 170 16.33 2.64 -16.93
N ALA A 171 16.51 3.08 -18.19
CA ALA A 171 16.17 4.45 -18.58
C ALA A 171 14.69 4.77 -18.37
N ARG A 172 13.80 3.82 -18.68
CA ARG A 172 12.35 3.99 -18.45
C ARG A 172 11.99 4.00 -16.98
N SER A 173 12.57 3.09 -16.19
CA SER A 173 12.35 3.04 -14.75
C SER A 173 12.83 4.33 -14.05
N ARG A 174 14.00 4.86 -14.43
CA ARG A 174 14.51 6.15 -13.96
C ARG A 174 13.58 7.30 -14.31
N LEU A 175 13.11 7.37 -15.56
CA LEU A 175 12.20 8.41 -16.01
C LEU A 175 10.88 8.36 -15.25
N ASN A 176 10.33 7.18 -15.01
CA ASN A 176 9.10 7.01 -14.26
C ASN A 176 9.24 7.54 -12.82
N LEU A 177 10.33 7.19 -12.12
CA LEU A 177 10.60 7.72 -10.78
C LEU A 177 10.74 9.25 -10.81
N ALA A 178 11.51 9.77 -11.77
CA ALA A 178 11.72 11.21 -11.94
C ALA A 178 10.39 11.95 -12.14
N ASN A 179 9.52 11.44 -13.01
CA ASN A 179 8.22 12.05 -13.30
C ASN A 179 7.33 12.12 -12.05
N VAL A 180 7.25 11.04 -11.26
CA VAL A 180 6.46 11.04 -10.01
C VAL A 180 7.02 12.06 -9.02
N ILE A 181 8.34 12.10 -8.84
CA ILE A 181 8.98 13.06 -7.93
C ILE A 181 8.70 14.50 -8.39
N ASP A 182 8.94 14.79 -9.68
CA ASP A 182 8.80 16.13 -10.23
C ASP A 182 7.33 16.61 -10.13
N GLU A 183 6.37 15.75 -10.47
CA GLU A 183 4.95 16.07 -10.35
C GLU A 183 4.53 16.32 -8.89
N ALA A 184 4.97 15.44 -7.96
CA ALA A 184 4.63 15.57 -6.56
C ALA A 184 5.26 16.83 -5.93
N THR A 185 6.54 17.11 -6.20
CA THR A 185 7.24 18.27 -5.65
C THR A 185 6.69 19.59 -6.21
N ASN A 186 6.35 19.64 -7.50
CA ASN A 186 5.69 20.79 -8.12
C ASN A 186 4.31 21.05 -7.51
N ALA A 187 3.62 20.03 -7.02
CA ALA A 187 2.36 20.15 -6.29
C ALA A 187 2.53 20.47 -4.79
N GLY A 188 3.77 20.73 -4.32
CA GLY A 188 4.07 21.02 -2.92
C GLY A 188 3.91 19.81 -1.98
N ILE A 189 4.11 18.60 -2.50
CA ILE A 189 4.06 17.35 -1.72
C ILE A 189 5.49 16.97 -1.30
N GLY A 190 5.71 16.71 -0.02
CA GLY A 190 6.98 16.21 0.48
C GLY A 190 7.20 14.76 0.05
N VAL A 191 8.32 14.47 -0.64
CA VAL A 191 8.63 13.14 -1.17
C VAL A 191 9.77 12.48 -0.41
N PHE A 192 9.66 11.16 -0.20
CA PHE A 192 10.68 10.30 0.40
C PHE A 192 10.75 8.99 -0.40
N VAL A 193 11.96 8.48 -0.65
CA VAL A 193 12.13 7.26 -1.45
C VAL A 193 12.84 6.18 -0.65
N VAL A 194 12.22 5.00 -0.57
CA VAL A 194 12.81 3.80 0.03
C VAL A 194 13.29 2.89 -1.09
N GLY A 195 14.58 2.63 -1.12
CA GLY A 195 15.27 1.90 -2.17
C GLY A 195 14.92 0.41 -2.23
N LEU A 196 15.44 -0.22 -3.26
CA LEU A 196 15.25 -1.64 -3.54
C LEU A 196 15.98 -2.52 -2.52
N THR A 197 15.43 -3.70 -2.26
CA THR A 197 16.03 -4.69 -1.38
C THR A 197 16.67 -5.83 -2.20
N PRO A 198 17.75 -6.46 -1.69
CA PRO A 198 18.38 -7.59 -2.38
C PRO A 198 17.50 -8.84 -2.33
N SER A 199 17.73 -9.73 -3.28
CA SER A 199 17.14 -11.07 -3.39
C SER A 199 18.14 -12.16 -3.03
N LEU A 200 17.72 -13.43 -3.10
CA LEU A 200 18.61 -14.60 -2.99
C LEU A 200 19.36 -14.91 -4.29
N ASP A 201 18.97 -14.30 -5.40
CA ASP A 201 19.53 -14.53 -6.74
C ASP A 201 20.60 -13.49 -7.05
N ALA A 202 21.84 -13.94 -7.24
CA ALA A 202 22.99 -13.08 -7.51
C ALA A 202 22.90 -12.34 -8.85
N GLU A 203 22.31 -12.96 -9.89
CA GLU A 203 22.10 -12.30 -11.20
C GLU A 203 21.07 -11.18 -11.10
N LEU A 204 19.97 -11.46 -10.42
CA LEU A 204 18.94 -10.45 -10.16
C LEU A 204 19.52 -9.32 -9.30
N ASN A 205 20.37 -9.63 -8.33
CA ASN A 205 20.99 -8.62 -7.45
C ASN A 205 21.87 -7.63 -8.22
N ARG A 206 22.64 -8.07 -9.22
CA ARG A 206 23.40 -7.14 -10.08
C ARG A 206 22.48 -6.11 -10.77
N ARG A 207 21.31 -6.54 -11.21
CA ARG A 207 20.33 -5.65 -11.83
C ARG A 207 19.61 -4.77 -10.83
N ILE A 208 19.34 -5.29 -9.63
CA ILE A 208 18.73 -4.52 -8.54
C ILE A 208 19.69 -3.43 -8.09
N GLU A 209 20.97 -3.76 -7.87
CA GLU A 209 21.99 -2.81 -7.46
C GLU A 209 22.12 -1.66 -8.45
N ALA A 210 22.26 -1.98 -9.73
CA ALA A 210 22.36 -0.97 -10.79
C ALA A 210 21.13 -0.05 -10.84
N LEU A 211 19.92 -0.60 -10.61
CA LEU A 211 18.70 0.21 -10.56
C LEU A 211 18.62 1.03 -9.25
N ALA A 212 19.06 0.48 -8.12
CA ALA A 212 19.10 1.20 -6.85
C ALA A 212 20.04 2.42 -6.92
N GLU A 213 21.22 2.26 -7.54
CA GLU A 213 22.16 3.37 -7.80
C GLU A 213 21.52 4.43 -8.72
N ALA A 214 20.82 3.97 -9.77
CA ALA A 214 20.14 4.87 -10.67
C ALA A 214 19.00 5.65 -9.99
N GLN A 215 18.27 5.02 -9.06
CA GLN A 215 17.25 5.70 -8.25
C GLN A 215 17.87 6.71 -7.28
N ALA A 216 18.96 6.34 -6.63
CA ALA A 216 19.71 7.23 -5.75
C ALA A 216 20.20 8.49 -6.49
N ASP A 217 20.75 8.34 -7.72
CA ASP A 217 21.17 9.46 -8.59
C ASP A 217 19.97 10.38 -8.94
N VAL A 218 18.81 9.80 -9.28
CA VAL A 218 17.58 10.56 -9.56
C VAL A 218 17.15 11.39 -8.36
N CYS A 219 17.17 10.81 -7.16
CA CYS A 219 16.81 11.47 -5.91
C CYS A 219 17.82 12.56 -5.53
N ALA A 220 19.12 12.27 -5.59
CA ALA A 220 20.18 13.22 -5.26
C ALA A 220 20.12 14.50 -6.09
N ARG A 221 19.87 14.38 -7.41
CA ARG A 221 19.71 15.52 -8.32
C ARG A 221 18.51 16.41 -7.99
N ARG A 222 17.54 15.92 -7.22
CA ARG A 222 16.30 16.60 -6.83
C ARG A 222 16.26 17.00 -5.35
N GLY A 223 17.32 16.68 -4.60
CA GLY A 223 17.35 16.92 -3.15
C GLY A 223 16.34 16.07 -2.39
N ILE A 224 15.98 14.90 -2.92
CA ILE A 224 15.03 13.98 -2.29
C ILE A 224 15.79 12.96 -1.44
N THR A 225 15.34 12.75 -0.21
CA THR A 225 15.89 11.71 0.68
C THR A 225 15.64 10.32 0.08
N TYR A 226 16.73 9.57 -0.07
CA TYR A 226 16.73 8.18 -0.54
C TYR A 226 17.35 7.27 0.51
N VAL A 227 16.64 6.23 0.91
CA VAL A 227 17.16 5.21 1.83
C VAL A 227 17.70 4.03 1.02
N ASP A 228 19.00 3.82 1.05
CA ASP A 228 19.61 2.63 0.46
C ASP A 228 19.26 1.40 1.32
N CYS A 229 18.42 0.53 0.78
CA CYS A 229 18.10 -0.76 1.40
C CYS A 229 18.90 -1.91 0.76
N PHE A 230 19.57 -1.71 -0.38
CA PHE A 230 20.28 -2.78 -1.05
C PHE A 230 21.60 -3.12 -0.35
N ARG A 231 22.52 -2.16 -0.26
CA ARG A 231 23.85 -2.42 0.27
C ARG A 231 23.87 -2.94 1.71
N PRO A 232 23.11 -2.33 2.66
CA PRO A 232 23.07 -2.82 4.03
C PRO A 232 22.50 -4.24 4.18
N LEU A 233 21.58 -4.63 3.29
CA LEU A 233 20.91 -5.92 3.38
C LEU A 233 21.53 -7.02 2.52
N ALA A 234 22.35 -6.68 1.51
CA ALA A 234 22.91 -7.65 0.55
C ALA A 234 23.77 -8.75 1.20
N SER A 235 24.44 -8.46 2.31
CA SER A 235 25.22 -9.40 3.08
C SER A 235 24.74 -9.58 4.53
N HIS A 236 23.49 -9.18 4.82
CA HIS A 236 22.94 -9.26 6.17
C HIS A 236 22.36 -10.64 6.42
N ASP A 237 22.97 -11.40 7.34
CA ASP A 237 22.61 -12.81 7.60
C ASP A 237 21.13 -13.00 7.92
N GLN A 238 20.56 -12.15 8.78
CA GLN A 238 19.15 -12.25 9.15
C GLN A 238 18.21 -11.95 7.98
N TRP A 239 18.58 -11.02 7.08
CA TRP A 239 17.81 -10.74 5.86
C TRP A 239 17.82 -11.96 4.94
N MET A 240 18.98 -12.53 4.68
CA MET A 240 19.13 -13.69 3.81
C MET A 240 18.42 -14.92 4.38
N ALA A 241 18.52 -15.15 5.70
CA ALA A 241 17.84 -16.24 6.39
C ALA A 241 16.30 -16.07 6.34
N ASP A 242 15.79 -14.88 6.55
CA ASP A 242 14.36 -14.59 6.53
C ASP A 242 13.75 -14.78 5.12
N LEU A 243 14.46 -14.33 4.07
CA LEU A 243 14.09 -14.61 2.68
C LEU A 243 14.12 -16.10 2.35
N ALA A 244 15.17 -16.81 2.79
CA ALA A 244 15.31 -18.25 2.51
C ALA A 244 14.21 -19.08 3.18
N ALA A 245 13.73 -18.65 4.33
CA ALA A 245 12.65 -19.28 5.09
C ALA A 245 11.25 -18.93 4.56
N SER A 246 11.11 -17.87 3.75
CA SER A 246 9.81 -17.45 3.24
C SER A 246 9.28 -18.43 2.18
N PRO A 247 7.95 -18.61 2.06
CA PRO A 247 7.35 -19.56 1.14
C PRO A 247 7.71 -19.33 -0.34
N ASP A 248 7.84 -18.08 -0.75
CA ASP A 248 8.17 -17.71 -2.14
C ASP A 248 9.65 -17.34 -2.34
N ARG A 249 10.45 -17.34 -1.26
CA ARG A 249 11.88 -16.99 -1.27
C ARG A 249 12.20 -15.64 -1.92
N ALA A 250 11.23 -14.75 -1.94
CA ALA A 250 11.29 -13.46 -2.61
C ALA A 250 10.82 -12.28 -1.74
N HIS A 251 9.92 -12.55 -0.81
CA HIS A 251 9.41 -11.54 0.10
C HIS A 251 9.77 -11.90 1.55
N PRO A 252 10.27 -10.95 2.33
CA PRO A 252 10.68 -11.22 3.69
C PRO A 252 9.49 -11.47 4.62
N GLY A 253 9.74 -12.12 5.74
CA GLY A 253 8.85 -12.21 6.86
C GLY A 253 9.02 -11.02 7.82
N GLN A 254 8.68 -11.24 9.10
CA GLN A 254 8.70 -10.18 10.11
C GLN A 254 10.09 -9.57 10.33
N ALA A 255 11.13 -10.41 10.33
CA ALA A 255 12.49 -9.95 10.60
C ALA A 255 13.00 -9.03 9.50
N GLY A 256 12.87 -9.43 8.23
CA GLY A 256 13.31 -8.62 7.10
C GLY A 256 12.52 -7.32 6.96
N TYR A 257 11.21 -7.34 7.20
CA TYR A 257 10.44 -6.09 7.24
C TYR A 257 10.83 -5.19 8.42
N GLY A 258 11.26 -5.78 9.54
CA GLY A 258 11.84 -5.06 10.66
C GLY A 258 13.13 -4.34 10.28
N LEU A 259 14.01 -4.99 9.50
CA LEU A 259 15.26 -4.41 9.02
C LEU A 259 15.02 -3.23 8.06
N ILE A 260 14.08 -3.37 7.11
CA ILE A 260 13.69 -2.24 6.22
C ILE A 260 13.18 -1.07 7.07
N ALA A 261 12.28 -1.32 8.01
CA ALA A 261 11.74 -0.27 8.88
C ALA A 261 12.84 0.41 9.70
N TRP A 262 13.81 -0.35 10.20
CA TRP A 262 14.96 0.18 10.91
C TRP A 262 15.79 1.11 10.02
N LEU A 263 16.11 0.68 8.79
CA LEU A 263 16.84 1.51 7.82
C LEU A 263 16.09 2.82 7.54
N VAL A 264 14.79 2.77 7.30
CA VAL A 264 13.97 3.96 7.05
C VAL A 264 14.05 4.94 8.21
N LEU A 265 13.82 4.46 9.44
CA LEU A 265 13.77 5.30 10.64
C LEU A 265 15.13 5.95 10.98
N HIS A 266 16.27 5.30 10.62
CA HIS A 266 17.62 5.76 10.94
C HIS A 266 18.32 6.51 9.80
N ASN A 267 17.66 6.68 8.63
CA ASN A 267 18.25 7.35 7.48
C ASN A 267 17.38 8.53 6.99
N GLY A 268 17.23 9.53 7.85
CA GLY A 268 16.61 10.81 7.51
C GLY A 268 15.10 10.87 7.63
N TRP A 269 14.43 9.85 8.19
CA TRP A 269 12.97 9.84 8.36
C TRP A 269 12.47 10.95 9.26
N ASN A 270 13.05 11.07 10.45
CA ASN A 270 12.64 12.08 11.43
C ASN A 270 12.88 13.50 10.91
N ASP A 271 14.03 13.75 10.29
CA ASP A 271 14.35 15.04 9.68
C ASP A 271 13.36 15.39 8.57
N TRP A 272 13.04 14.40 7.70
CA TRP A 272 12.11 14.61 6.59
C TRP A 272 10.69 14.90 7.05
N ILE A 273 10.21 14.22 8.10
CA ILE A 273 8.87 14.49 8.64
C ILE A 273 8.87 15.67 9.63
N GLY A 274 10.05 16.14 10.07
CA GLY A 274 10.21 17.27 10.97
C GLY A 274 9.82 16.95 12.41
N ILE A 275 10.21 15.78 12.91
CA ILE A 275 10.12 15.37 14.33
C ILE A 275 11.53 15.14 14.86
N THR A 276 11.87 15.75 15.98
CA THR A 276 13.19 15.64 16.64
C THR A 276 13.07 15.02 18.02
#